data_d35e6ca01a5b72d737e8e888eecd005f
#
_entry.id   d35e6ca01a5b72d737e8e888eecd005f
#
_cell.length_a   1.000
_cell.length_b   1.000
_cell.length_c   1.000
_cell.angle_alpha   90.00
_cell.angle_beta   90.00
_cell.angle_gamma   90.00
#
_symmetry.space_group_name_H-M   'P 1'
#
loop_
_entity.id
_entity.type
_entity.pdbx_description
1 polymer ?
#
loop_
_entity_poly.entity_id
_entity_poly.type
_entity_poly.pdbx_seq_one_letter_code
_entity_poly.pdbx_strand_id
1 'polypeptide(L)'
;MLRKASLGLMFALALSFTFGAERPAAAAPLTIGYSDWPGYVAWQVAIDKGWLKEAGLDVTFQWFDYSASLDAFGAGKIDSVLTTNGDTLVTGGSGTKGVMIMLTDYSNGNDMIVGKPGIKSLKDLKGKKIGLEVGLVEHLLLLHGLDQAGMKEKDIKLVNTKTNDTPQVLASGQVDAIGAWQPNSGMAMKQVPGAKPVYTSEQAPGLIYDVLTVNPTVLSARKAEWQKIVKLWDKVVHYVNDPKTQDDAVKIMAARTGVTPEEYKPLLKGTKLLDLAEGKKVYVKGAGLASLYGSTKIADDFNVANEVYKEHQKIESYIDPSFTNAAQ
;
A
#
# COMPACT_ATOMS: atom_id res chain seq x y z
N MET A 1 8.97 99.69 15.02
CA MET A 1 9.74 98.49 14.79
C MET A 1 8.95 97.31 15.35
N LEU A 2 8.17 96.67 14.50
CA LEU A 2 7.32 95.53 14.92
C LEU A 2 8.01 94.25 14.48
N ARG A 3 8.29 93.34 15.44
CA ARG A 3 8.70 91.96 15.20
C ARG A 3 7.46 91.08 15.08
N LYS A 4 7.29 90.45 13.90
CA LYS A 4 6.28 89.42 13.68
C LYS A 4 6.82 88.06 14.18
N ALA A 5 6.11 87.47 15.09
CA ALA A 5 6.38 86.10 15.51
C ALA A 5 5.55 85.12 14.65
N SER A 6 6.22 84.18 13.97
CA SER A 6 5.58 83.11 13.18
C SER A 6 5.43 81.90 14.05
N LEU A 7 4.18 81.49 14.21
CA LEU A 7 3.80 80.23 14.94
C LEU A 7 3.82 79.05 13.93
N GLY A 8 4.78 78.16 14.08
CA GLY A 8 4.88 76.95 13.27
C GLY A 8 4.02 75.80 13.90
N LEU A 9 3.04 75.36 13.14
CA LEU A 9 2.17 74.23 13.48
C LEU A 9 2.83 72.94 13.03
N MET A 10 3.34 72.09 13.98
CA MET A 10 3.84 70.77 13.71
C MET A 10 2.65 69.81 13.64
N PHE A 11 2.38 69.24 12.47
CA PHE A 11 1.46 68.12 12.25
C PHE A 11 2.24 66.83 12.52
N ALA A 12 1.96 66.14 13.62
CA ALA A 12 2.46 64.81 13.89
C ALA A 12 1.60 63.76 13.14
N LEU A 13 2.16 63.17 12.10
CA LEU A 13 1.55 62.07 11.37
C LEU A 13 1.76 60.76 12.14
N ALA A 14 0.75 60.28 12.85
CA ALA A 14 0.77 58.96 13.50
C ALA A 14 0.58 57.90 12.41
N LEU A 15 1.67 57.20 12.01
CA LEU A 15 1.58 55.98 11.21
C LEU A 15 1.07 54.83 12.10
N SER A 16 -0.20 54.49 11.95
CA SER A 16 -0.76 53.28 12.53
C SER A 16 -0.29 52.07 11.73
N PHE A 17 0.74 51.36 12.20
CA PHE A 17 1.08 50.01 11.70
C PHE A 17 0.00 49.02 12.16
N THR A 18 -0.93 48.71 11.28
CA THR A 18 -1.79 47.53 11.45
C THR A 18 -0.93 46.30 11.19
N PHE A 19 -0.52 45.61 12.26
CA PHE A 19 -0.03 44.24 12.15
C PHE A 19 -1.21 43.36 11.68
N GLY A 20 -1.30 43.15 10.37
CA GLY A 20 -2.12 42.12 9.81
C GLY A 20 -1.56 40.78 10.32
N ALA A 21 -2.26 40.08 11.19
CA ALA A 21 -1.95 38.72 11.53
C ALA A 21 -2.02 37.90 10.23
N GLU A 22 -0.88 37.58 9.65
CA GLU A 22 -0.82 36.58 8.57
C GLU A 22 -1.47 35.30 9.09
N ARG A 23 -2.61 34.94 8.50
CA ARG A 23 -3.18 33.61 8.72
C ARG A 23 -2.10 32.61 8.27
N PRO A 24 -1.72 31.65 9.11
CA PRO A 24 -0.80 30.61 8.67
C PRO A 24 -1.36 29.99 7.40
N ALA A 25 -0.55 29.92 6.35
CA ALA A 25 -0.93 29.25 5.11
C ALA A 25 -1.42 27.85 5.48
N ALA A 26 -2.60 27.48 4.99
CA ALA A 26 -3.11 26.13 5.21
C ALA A 26 -2.06 25.13 4.73
N ALA A 27 -1.74 24.13 5.54
CA ALA A 27 -0.81 23.08 5.14
C ALA A 27 -1.34 22.41 3.86
N ALA A 28 -0.44 22.06 2.94
CA ALA A 28 -0.83 21.32 1.74
C ALA A 28 -1.55 20.01 2.11
N PRO A 29 -2.49 19.52 1.28
CA PRO A 29 -3.13 18.24 1.50
C PRO A 29 -2.10 17.12 1.72
N LEU A 30 -2.39 16.19 2.63
CA LEU A 30 -1.62 14.94 2.71
C LEU A 30 -1.84 14.12 1.45
N THR A 31 -0.80 13.46 0.98
CA THR A 31 -0.85 12.63 -0.23
C THR A 31 -0.60 11.16 0.10
N ILE A 32 -1.53 10.28 -0.32
CA ILE A 32 -1.45 8.84 -0.14
C ILE A 32 -1.48 8.16 -1.51
N GLY A 33 -0.40 7.46 -1.87
CA GLY A 33 -0.36 6.63 -3.07
C GLY A 33 -1.06 5.29 -2.84
N TYR A 34 -1.83 4.80 -3.82
CA TYR A 34 -2.47 3.50 -3.80
C TYR A 34 -2.65 2.93 -5.21
N SER A 35 -2.86 1.63 -5.29
CA SER A 35 -3.04 0.88 -6.54
C SER A 35 -4.31 0.01 -6.49
N ASP A 36 -4.43 -0.91 -7.43
CA ASP A 36 -5.60 -1.76 -7.65
C ASP A 36 -5.77 -2.93 -6.69
N TRP A 37 -4.87 -3.11 -5.71
CA TRP A 37 -5.04 -4.13 -4.68
C TRP A 37 -6.37 -3.96 -3.92
N PRO A 38 -7.20 -5.01 -3.76
CA PRO A 38 -8.53 -4.88 -3.17
C PRO A 38 -8.54 -4.24 -1.77
N GLY A 39 -7.51 -4.49 -0.95
CA GLY A 39 -7.37 -3.88 0.37
C GLY A 39 -7.15 -2.37 0.31
N TYR A 40 -6.36 -1.89 -0.65
CA TYR A 40 -6.14 -0.45 -0.84
C TYR A 40 -7.37 0.24 -1.44
N VAL A 41 -8.05 -0.44 -2.37
CA VAL A 41 -9.27 0.08 -3.02
C VAL A 41 -10.42 0.25 -2.02
N ALA A 42 -10.40 -0.40 -0.85
CA ALA A 42 -11.37 -0.17 0.21
C ALA A 42 -11.43 1.31 0.65
N TRP A 43 -10.32 2.05 0.55
CA TRP A 43 -10.31 3.49 0.80
C TRP A 43 -11.21 4.31 -0.14
N GLN A 44 -11.51 3.78 -1.33
CA GLN A 44 -12.44 4.45 -2.25
C GLN A 44 -13.82 4.67 -1.62
N VAL A 45 -14.23 3.79 -0.71
CA VAL A 45 -15.49 3.96 0.05
C VAL A 45 -15.44 5.26 0.88
N ALA A 46 -14.35 5.52 1.61
CA ALA A 46 -14.21 6.75 2.38
C ALA A 46 -14.12 8.00 1.49
N ILE A 47 -13.49 7.88 0.33
CA ILE A 47 -13.36 8.95 -0.66
C ILE A 47 -14.75 9.31 -1.22
N ASP A 48 -15.47 8.35 -1.79
CA ASP A 48 -16.75 8.59 -2.47
C ASP A 48 -17.87 9.00 -1.50
N LYS A 49 -17.80 8.52 -0.25
CA LYS A 49 -18.74 8.92 0.79
C LYS A 49 -18.40 10.23 1.48
N GLY A 50 -17.27 10.86 1.14
CA GLY A 50 -16.85 12.14 1.72
C GLY A 50 -16.39 12.07 3.17
N TRP A 51 -16.08 10.87 3.69
CA TRP A 51 -15.72 10.68 5.11
C TRP A 51 -14.41 11.32 5.51
N LEU A 52 -13.48 11.50 4.57
CA LEU A 52 -12.25 12.26 4.81
C LEU A 52 -12.58 13.71 5.20
N LYS A 53 -13.45 14.36 4.43
CA LYS A 53 -13.91 15.73 4.70
C LYS A 53 -14.71 15.82 6.00
N GLU A 54 -15.59 14.85 6.27
CA GLU A 54 -16.34 14.77 7.54
C GLU A 54 -15.41 14.66 8.75
N ALA A 55 -14.28 13.94 8.62
CA ALA A 55 -13.25 13.84 9.65
C ALA A 55 -12.36 15.09 9.78
N GLY A 56 -12.59 16.12 8.93
CA GLY A 56 -11.77 17.32 8.87
C GLY A 56 -10.34 17.02 8.40
N LEU A 57 -10.22 16.10 7.44
CA LEU A 57 -8.97 15.70 6.79
C LEU A 57 -8.89 16.27 5.39
N ASP A 58 -7.77 16.92 5.08
CA ASP A 58 -7.39 17.34 3.74
C ASP A 58 -6.36 16.36 3.20
N VAL A 59 -6.86 15.33 2.50
CA VAL A 59 -6.05 14.20 2.01
C VAL A 59 -6.40 13.93 0.56
N THR A 60 -5.37 13.75 -0.27
CA THR A 60 -5.50 13.34 -1.67
C THR A 60 -4.98 11.92 -1.83
N PHE A 61 -5.85 10.99 -2.22
CA PHE A 61 -5.46 9.67 -2.66
C PHE A 61 -5.08 9.71 -4.14
N GLN A 62 -3.85 9.30 -4.46
CA GLN A 62 -3.32 9.28 -5.83
C GLN A 62 -3.20 7.84 -6.32
N TRP A 63 -3.79 7.58 -7.49
CA TRP A 63 -3.75 6.27 -8.14
C TRP A 63 -2.47 6.07 -8.93
N PHE A 64 -1.86 4.91 -8.77
CA PHE A 64 -0.63 4.52 -9.46
C PHE A 64 -0.69 3.04 -9.89
N ASP A 65 0.12 2.66 -10.88
CA ASP A 65 0.65 1.30 -10.93
C ASP A 65 1.48 1.05 -9.67
N TYR A 66 1.51 -0.18 -9.16
CA TYR A 66 2.07 -0.46 -7.85
C TYR A 66 3.52 0.01 -7.68
N SER A 67 4.44 -0.49 -8.53
CA SER A 67 5.85 -0.08 -8.46
C SER A 67 6.05 1.43 -8.64
N ALA A 68 5.22 2.07 -9.47
CA ALA A 68 5.28 3.52 -9.64
C ALA A 68 4.88 4.31 -8.37
N SER A 69 4.01 3.73 -7.52
CA SER A 69 3.69 4.33 -6.21
C SER A 69 4.89 4.31 -5.26
N LEU A 70 5.65 3.22 -5.26
CA LEU A 70 6.88 3.09 -4.48
C LEU A 70 7.95 4.08 -4.97
N ASP A 71 8.10 4.24 -6.29
CA ASP A 71 9.00 5.22 -6.88
C ASP A 71 8.60 6.67 -6.51
N ALA A 72 7.29 6.96 -6.53
CA ALA A 72 6.78 8.28 -6.15
C ALA A 72 7.03 8.58 -4.66
N PHE A 73 6.86 7.57 -3.78
CA PHE A 73 7.19 7.67 -2.36
C PHE A 73 8.70 7.85 -2.15
N GLY A 74 9.52 7.03 -2.84
CA GLY A 74 10.98 7.13 -2.81
C GLY A 74 11.52 8.48 -3.27
N ALA A 75 10.86 9.10 -4.24
CA ALA A 75 11.19 10.44 -4.74
C ALA A 75 10.62 11.60 -3.87
N GLY A 76 9.90 11.29 -2.79
CA GLY A 76 9.26 12.30 -1.93
C GLY A 76 8.13 13.07 -2.60
N LYS A 77 7.52 12.52 -3.66
CA LYS A 77 6.39 13.14 -4.38
C LYS A 77 5.04 12.91 -3.69
N ILE A 78 4.98 11.91 -2.82
CA ILE A 78 3.83 11.60 -1.97
C ILE A 78 4.31 11.38 -0.54
N ASP A 79 3.44 11.66 0.43
CA ASP A 79 3.76 11.61 1.87
C ASP A 79 3.71 10.19 2.42
N SER A 80 2.90 9.36 1.80
CA SER A 80 2.68 7.97 2.21
C SER A 80 2.25 7.10 1.05
N VAL A 81 2.35 5.80 1.24
CA VAL A 81 1.96 4.79 0.26
C VAL A 81 1.30 3.61 0.95
N LEU A 82 0.25 3.05 0.34
CA LEU A 82 -0.28 1.74 0.67
C LEU A 82 0.57 0.69 -0.06
N THR A 83 1.20 -0.18 0.70
CA THR A 83 2.19 -1.15 0.20
C THR A 83 2.29 -2.35 1.14
N THR A 84 3.06 -3.35 0.77
CA THR A 84 3.31 -4.49 1.64
C THR A 84 4.39 -4.20 2.70
N ASN A 85 4.40 -4.99 3.76
CA ASN A 85 5.45 -4.91 4.79
C ASN A 85 6.84 -5.22 4.21
N GLY A 86 6.93 -6.16 3.26
CA GLY A 86 8.18 -6.49 2.56
C GLY A 86 8.67 -5.35 1.68
N ASP A 87 7.78 -4.76 0.89
CA ASP A 87 8.14 -3.68 -0.05
C ASP A 87 8.40 -2.34 0.65
N THR A 88 7.87 -2.15 1.88
CA THR A 88 8.31 -1.06 2.75
C THR A 88 9.81 -1.16 3.06
N LEU A 89 10.34 -2.37 3.24
CA LEU A 89 11.78 -2.56 3.44
C LEU A 89 12.57 -2.34 2.15
N VAL A 90 12.02 -2.69 0.99
CA VAL A 90 12.66 -2.45 -0.32
C VAL A 90 12.85 -0.95 -0.55
N THR A 91 11.84 -0.12 -0.27
CA THR A 91 11.99 1.34 -0.34
C THR A 91 13.05 1.86 0.63
N GLY A 92 13.10 1.29 1.85
CA GLY A 92 14.12 1.61 2.85
C GLY A 92 15.53 1.24 2.41
N GLY A 93 15.70 0.04 1.87
CA GLY A 93 16.96 -0.44 1.30
C GLY A 93 17.46 0.41 0.12
N SER A 94 16.52 1.02 -0.61
CA SER A 94 16.81 1.97 -1.69
C SER A 94 17.06 3.41 -1.20
N GLY A 95 17.06 3.67 0.11
CA GLY A 95 17.41 4.95 0.72
C GLY A 95 16.22 5.78 1.21
N THR A 96 14.98 5.36 0.98
CA THR A 96 13.79 6.07 1.47
C THR A 96 13.05 5.24 2.50
N LYS A 97 13.35 5.52 3.77
CA LYS A 97 12.70 4.84 4.88
C LYS A 97 11.25 5.32 5.06
N GLY A 98 10.33 4.36 5.13
CA GLY A 98 8.96 4.57 5.58
C GLY A 98 8.70 3.97 6.95
N VAL A 99 7.61 4.37 7.60
CA VAL A 99 7.14 3.82 8.88
C VAL A 99 5.73 3.27 8.70
N MET A 100 5.54 1.99 8.96
CA MET A 100 4.26 1.29 8.95
C MET A 100 3.46 1.65 10.20
N ILE A 101 2.38 2.41 10.05
CA ILE A 101 1.57 2.92 11.17
C ILE A 101 0.21 2.22 11.31
N MET A 102 -0.21 1.49 10.27
CA MET A 102 -1.50 0.80 10.23
C MET A 102 -1.39 -0.42 9.31
N LEU A 103 -2.02 -1.52 9.74
CA LEU A 103 -2.30 -2.66 8.89
C LEU A 103 -3.66 -2.44 8.22
N THR A 104 -3.74 -2.68 6.91
CA THR A 104 -5.00 -2.66 6.18
C THR A 104 -5.59 -4.05 6.05
N ASP A 105 -4.77 -5.02 5.71
CA ASP A 105 -5.20 -6.39 5.46
C ASP A 105 -4.00 -7.35 5.41
N TYR A 106 -4.29 -8.61 5.15
CA TYR A 106 -3.31 -9.55 4.63
C TYR A 106 -3.88 -10.33 3.45
N SER A 107 -3.00 -10.71 2.54
CA SER A 107 -3.39 -11.52 1.39
C SER A 107 -3.69 -12.96 1.81
N ASN A 108 -4.84 -13.45 1.35
CA ASN A 108 -5.38 -14.77 1.68
C ASN A 108 -5.92 -15.47 0.42
N GLY A 109 -5.10 -15.49 -0.63
CA GLY A 109 -5.40 -16.14 -1.90
C GLY A 109 -5.47 -15.23 -3.11
N ASN A 110 -5.48 -13.89 -2.95
CA ASN A 110 -5.54 -12.96 -4.07
C ASN A 110 -4.19 -12.68 -4.72
N ASP A 111 -3.08 -12.81 -4.00
CA ASP A 111 -1.75 -12.91 -4.62
C ASP A 111 -1.52 -14.35 -5.07
N MET A 112 -1.12 -14.53 -6.30
CA MET A 112 -1.01 -15.87 -6.86
C MET A 112 0.00 -16.00 -7.99
N ILE A 113 0.55 -17.20 -8.12
CA ILE A 113 1.32 -17.63 -9.28
C ILE A 113 0.37 -18.39 -10.19
N VAL A 114 0.14 -17.83 -11.39
CA VAL A 114 -0.80 -18.38 -12.38
C VAL A 114 0.00 -19.01 -13.52
N GLY A 115 -0.17 -20.30 -13.75
CA GLY A 115 0.44 -21.04 -14.83
C GLY A 115 -0.48 -21.17 -16.05
N LYS A 116 0.10 -21.18 -17.27
CA LYS A 116 -0.59 -21.55 -18.49
C LYS A 116 -1.11 -22.98 -18.47
N PRO A 117 -2.03 -23.35 -19.40
CA PRO A 117 -2.44 -24.73 -19.56
C PRO A 117 -1.24 -25.68 -19.70
N GLY A 118 -1.24 -26.76 -18.91
CA GLY A 118 -0.12 -27.71 -18.81
C GLY A 118 0.76 -27.54 -17.58
N ILE A 119 0.80 -26.34 -16.96
CA ILE A 119 1.46 -26.08 -15.68
C ILE A 119 0.45 -26.39 -14.56
N LYS A 120 0.73 -27.40 -13.75
CA LYS A 120 -0.19 -27.92 -12.73
C LYS A 120 0.31 -27.69 -11.29
N SER A 121 1.61 -27.43 -11.14
CA SER A 121 2.27 -27.27 -9.85
C SER A 121 3.50 -26.36 -10.01
N LEU A 122 4.07 -25.92 -8.88
CA LEU A 122 5.33 -25.17 -8.86
C LEU A 122 6.49 -25.94 -9.49
N LYS A 123 6.50 -27.28 -9.40
CA LYS A 123 7.56 -28.13 -10.00
C LYS A 123 7.57 -28.04 -11.52
N ASP A 124 6.43 -27.79 -12.14
CA ASP A 124 6.30 -27.65 -13.60
C ASP A 124 6.88 -26.31 -14.10
N LEU A 125 7.21 -25.37 -13.19
CA LEU A 125 7.87 -24.10 -13.50
C LEU A 125 9.37 -24.26 -13.82
N LYS A 126 9.96 -25.44 -13.61
CA LYS A 126 11.39 -25.65 -13.91
C LYS A 126 11.72 -25.32 -15.33
N GLY A 127 12.69 -24.39 -15.53
CA GLY A 127 13.12 -23.87 -16.82
C GLY A 127 12.15 -22.90 -17.52
N LYS A 128 11.00 -22.61 -16.90
CA LYS A 128 9.95 -21.74 -17.44
C LYS A 128 10.24 -20.27 -17.22
N LYS A 129 9.63 -19.41 -18.04
CA LYS A 129 9.64 -17.97 -17.91
C LYS A 129 8.46 -17.52 -17.06
N ILE A 130 8.71 -16.71 -16.02
CA ILE A 130 7.69 -16.20 -15.12
C ILE A 130 7.75 -14.67 -15.13
N GLY A 131 6.63 -14.03 -15.49
CA GLY A 131 6.47 -12.59 -15.51
C GLY A 131 5.92 -12.08 -14.17
N LEU A 132 6.65 -11.18 -13.51
CA LEU A 132 6.25 -10.51 -12.28
C LEU A 132 7.13 -9.29 -12.03
N GLU A 133 6.79 -8.45 -11.05
CA GLU A 133 7.66 -7.35 -10.60
C GLU A 133 8.80 -7.92 -9.76
N VAL A 134 10.00 -7.98 -10.36
CA VAL A 134 11.19 -8.57 -9.72
C VAL A 134 11.62 -7.74 -8.52
N GLY A 135 11.86 -8.39 -7.40
CA GLY A 135 12.27 -7.76 -6.13
C GLY A 135 11.11 -7.27 -5.27
N LEU A 136 9.84 -7.42 -5.72
CA LEU A 136 8.65 -7.00 -4.99
C LEU A 136 7.81 -8.21 -4.52
N VAL A 137 6.63 -7.94 -4.02
CA VAL A 137 5.75 -8.89 -3.30
C VAL A 137 5.52 -10.22 -4.02
N GLU A 138 5.27 -10.22 -5.34
CA GLU A 138 5.03 -11.45 -6.08
C GLU A 138 6.30 -12.28 -6.29
N HIS A 139 7.47 -11.64 -6.27
CA HIS A 139 8.74 -12.33 -6.25
C HIS A 139 8.95 -13.05 -4.91
N LEU A 140 8.64 -12.40 -3.79
CA LEU A 140 8.64 -13.02 -2.46
C LEU A 140 7.70 -14.23 -2.42
N LEU A 141 6.44 -14.08 -2.91
CA LEU A 141 5.47 -15.17 -2.94
C LEU A 141 5.96 -16.35 -3.77
N LEU A 142 6.48 -16.09 -4.98
CA LEU A 142 7.00 -17.12 -5.88
C LEU A 142 8.12 -17.92 -5.22
N LEU A 143 9.13 -17.23 -4.68
CA LEU A 143 10.30 -17.91 -4.13
C LEU A 143 9.99 -18.64 -2.82
N HIS A 144 9.06 -18.12 -2.01
CA HIS A 144 8.54 -18.85 -0.85
C HIS A 144 7.88 -20.18 -1.29
N GLY A 145 7.07 -20.15 -2.35
CA GLY A 145 6.47 -21.35 -2.90
C GLY A 145 7.51 -22.31 -3.50
N LEU A 146 8.49 -21.79 -4.25
CA LEU A 146 9.56 -22.63 -4.82
C LEU A 146 10.38 -23.33 -3.75
N ASP A 147 10.68 -22.66 -2.64
CA ASP A 147 11.42 -23.26 -1.52
C ASP A 147 10.63 -24.46 -0.92
N GLN A 148 9.33 -24.30 -0.73
CA GLN A 148 8.44 -25.40 -0.29
C GLN A 148 8.40 -26.56 -1.29
N ALA A 149 8.56 -26.28 -2.59
CA ALA A 149 8.62 -27.31 -3.64
C ALA A 149 10.01 -27.93 -3.80
N GLY A 150 11.02 -27.49 -3.01
CA GLY A 150 12.41 -27.92 -3.12
C GLY A 150 13.13 -27.35 -4.33
N MET A 151 12.67 -26.22 -4.85
CA MET A 151 13.21 -25.49 -6.00
C MET A 151 13.86 -24.19 -5.55
N LYS A 152 14.68 -23.60 -6.43
CA LYS A 152 15.34 -22.31 -6.23
C LYS A 152 15.08 -21.39 -7.43
N GLU A 153 15.32 -20.10 -7.27
CA GLU A 153 15.18 -19.11 -8.34
C GLU A 153 15.96 -19.50 -9.62
N LYS A 154 17.17 -20.03 -9.48
CA LYS A 154 17.99 -20.49 -10.61
C LYS A 154 17.35 -21.60 -11.45
N ASP A 155 16.31 -22.25 -10.96
CA ASP A 155 15.57 -23.29 -11.68
C ASP A 155 14.52 -22.69 -12.63
N ILE A 156 14.29 -21.37 -12.61
CA ILE A 156 13.32 -20.63 -13.41
C ILE A 156 13.98 -19.46 -14.14
N LYS A 157 13.19 -18.74 -14.96
CA LYS A 157 13.63 -17.52 -15.66
C LYS A 157 12.66 -16.40 -15.33
N LEU A 158 13.10 -15.39 -14.60
CA LEU A 158 12.30 -14.22 -14.31
C LEU A 158 12.26 -13.25 -15.50
N VAL A 159 11.11 -12.67 -15.73
CA VAL A 159 10.88 -11.59 -16.69
C VAL A 159 10.23 -10.45 -15.94
N ASN A 160 10.97 -9.35 -15.73
CA ASN A 160 10.41 -8.21 -15.01
C ASN A 160 9.21 -7.64 -15.77
N THR A 161 8.04 -7.68 -15.14
CA THR A 161 6.76 -7.36 -15.76
C THR A 161 5.91 -6.64 -14.72
N LYS A 162 5.42 -5.45 -15.06
CA LYS A 162 4.45 -4.76 -14.20
C LYS A 162 3.21 -5.60 -14.03
N THR A 163 2.62 -5.60 -12.85
CA THR A 163 1.45 -6.43 -12.55
C THR A 163 0.29 -6.16 -13.51
N ASN A 164 0.05 -4.91 -13.86
CA ASN A 164 -1.01 -4.53 -14.83
C ASN A 164 -0.77 -5.07 -16.25
N ASP A 165 0.48 -5.37 -16.61
CA ASP A 165 0.84 -5.92 -17.91
C ASP A 165 0.79 -7.46 -17.94
N THR A 166 0.74 -8.11 -16.77
CA THR A 166 0.81 -9.58 -16.64
C THR A 166 -0.28 -10.32 -17.45
N PRO A 167 -1.56 -9.85 -17.54
CA PRO A 167 -2.57 -10.50 -18.34
C PRO A 167 -2.16 -10.57 -19.82
N GLN A 168 -1.69 -9.46 -20.37
CA GLN A 168 -1.28 -9.36 -21.78
C GLN A 168 -0.02 -10.18 -22.05
N VAL A 169 0.97 -10.15 -21.16
CA VAL A 169 2.23 -10.86 -21.29
C VAL A 169 2.01 -12.38 -21.24
N LEU A 170 1.10 -12.86 -20.37
CA LEU A 170 0.71 -14.28 -20.34
C LEU A 170 -0.03 -14.68 -21.62
N ALA A 171 -1.00 -13.88 -22.07
CA ALA A 171 -1.81 -14.16 -23.25
C ALA A 171 -0.97 -14.19 -24.54
N SER A 172 0.01 -13.29 -24.70
CA SER A 172 0.90 -13.23 -25.86
C SER A 172 1.88 -14.41 -25.97
N GLY A 173 2.09 -15.17 -24.89
CA GLY A 173 3.03 -16.27 -24.89
C GLY A 173 4.47 -15.89 -24.57
N GLN A 174 4.73 -14.66 -24.17
CA GLN A 174 6.08 -14.22 -23.78
C GLN A 174 6.58 -14.92 -22.52
N VAL A 175 5.67 -15.29 -21.62
CA VAL A 175 5.94 -16.04 -20.39
C VAL A 175 5.07 -17.29 -20.29
N ASP A 176 5.47 -18.23 -19.45
CA ASP A 176 4.77 -19.48 -19.19
C ASP A 176 3.84 -19.38 -17.97
N ALA A 177 4.19 -18.50 -17.03
CA ALA A 177 3.44 -18.20 -15.83
C ALA A 177 3.62 -16.72 -15.43
N ILE A 178 2.76 -16.25 -14.53
CA ILE A 178 2.86 -14.90 -13.96
C ILE A 178 2.73 -14.97 -12.43
N GLY A 179 3.34 -14.01 -11.74
CA GLY A 179 2.97 -13.59 -10.39
C GLY A 179 2.14 -12.33 -10.50
N ALA A 180 0.92 -12.37 -9.95
CA ALA A 180 0.01 -11.24 -9.98
C ALA A 180 -1.10 -11.38 -8.94
N TRP A 181 -1.59 -10.25 -8.47
CA TRP A 181 -2.76 -10.19 -7.59
C TRP A 181 -4.06 -9.89 -8.35
N GLN A 182 -5.18 -10.06 -7.66
CA GLN A 182 -6.49 -9.66 -8.17
C GLN A 182 -6.63 -8.13 -8.22
N PRO A 183 -7.27 -7.58 -9.31
CA PRO A 183 -8.00 -8.32 -10.36
C PRO A 183 -7.15 -8.81 -11.52
N ASN A 184 -5.84 -8.46 -11.60
CA ASN A 184 -4.99 -8.76 -12.76
C ASN A 184 -4.85 -10.26 -13.02
N SER A 185 -4.63 -11.07 -11.98
CA SER A 185 -4.57 -12.53 -12.11
C SER A 185 -5.88 -13.12 -12.64
N GLY A 186 -7.02 -12.58 -12.23
CA GLY A 186 -8.34 -12.95 -12.75
C GLY A 186 -8.51 -12.60 -14.23
N MET A 187 -8.06 -11.40 -14.63
CA MET A 187 -8.06 -10.99 -16.05
C MET A 187 -7.15 -11.90 -16.90
N ALA A 188 -5.97 -12.26 -16.39
CA ALA A 188 -5.07 -13.19 -17.07
C ALA A 188 -5.71 -14.56 -17.29
N MET A 189 -6.39 -15.12 -16.29
CA MET A 189 -7.08 -16.40 -16.40
C MET A 189 -8.27 -16.35 -17.37
N LYS A 190 -8.94 -15.20 -17.52
CA LYS A 190 -9.98 -15.01 -18.54
C LYS A 190 -9.40 -14.93 -19.97
N GLN A 191 -8.27 -14.25 -20.13
CA GLN A 191 -7.61 -14.10 -21.43
C GLN A 191 -6.93 -15.38 -21.90
N VAL A 192 -6.55 -16.28 -20.97
CA VAL A 192 -5.88 -17.55 -21.28
C VAL A 192 -6.72 -18.71 -20.70
N PRO A 193 -7.70 -19.23 -21.48
CA PRO A 193 -8.55 -20.33 -21.04
C PRO A 193 -7.73 -21.54 -20.58
N GLY A 194 -8.01 -22.04 -19.36
CA GLY A 194 -7.27 -23.16 -18.76
C GLY A 194 -6.03 -22.76 -17.98
N ALA A 195 -5.63 -21.47 -17.99
CA ALA A 195 -4.68 -20.96 -17.00
C ALA A 195 -5.28 -21.01 -15.59
N LYS A 196 -4.47 -21.32 -14.59
CA LYS A 196 -4.93 -21.48 -13.22
C LYS A 196 -3.83 -21.20 -12.20
N PRO A 197 -4.19 -20.86 -10.95
CA PRO A 197 -3.23 -20.73 -9.88
C PRO A 197 -2.51 -22.06 -9.63
N VAL A 198 -1.22 -21.99 -9.41
CA VAL A 198 -0.37 -23.12 -8.97
C VAL A 198 0.19 -22.89 -7.57
N TYR A 199 0.14 -21.66 -7.09
CA TYR A 199 0.45 -21.26 -5.73
C TYR A 199 -0.28 -19.97 -5.40
N THR A 200 -0.74 -19.80 -4.15
CA THR A 200 -1.40 -18.58 -3.70
C THR A 200 -0.98 -18.22 -2.28
N SER A 201 -1.22 -16.97 -1.89
CA SER A 201 -0.97 -16.48 -0.54
C SER A 201 -1.79 -17.19 0.55
N GLU A 202 -2.89 -17.88 0.20
CA GLU A 202 -3.65 -18.72 1.14
C GLU A 202 -2.78 -19.85 1.74
N GLN A 203 -1.73 -20.28 1.03
CA GLN A 203 -0.80 -21.32 1.49
C GLN A 203 0.27 -20.76 2.45
N ALA A 204 0.33 -19.45 2.62
CA ALA A 204 1.26 -18.76 3.53
C ALA A 204 0.59 -17.53 4.20
N PRO A 205 -0.48 -17.75 5.02
CA PRO A 205 -1.19 -16.64 5.65
C PRO A 205 -0.27 -15.77 6.50
N GLY A 206 -0.28 -14.45 6.26
CA GLY A 206 0.58 -13.50 6.95
C GLY A 206 2.00 -13.37 6.38
N LEU A 207 2.32 -14.01 5.26
CA LEU A 207 3.54 -13.72 4.49
C LEU A 207 3.48 -12.31 3.90
N ILE A 208 2.31 -11.88 3.46
CA ILE A 208 2.04 -10.59 2.84
C ILE A 208 1.02 -9.86 3.70
N TYR A 209 1.49 -8.89 4.48
CA TYR A 209 0.67 -7.91 5.16
C TYR A 209 0.69 -6.61 4.37
N ASP A 210 -0.47 -5.98 4.26
CA ASP A 210 -0.63 -4.69 3.64
C ASP A 210 -0.72 -3.60 4.69
N VAL A 211 -0.02 -2.49 4.45
CA VAL A 211 0.23 -1.45 5.45
C VAL A 211 0.13 -0.05 4.86
N LEU A 212 -0.21 0.91 5.71
CA LEU A 212 0.00 2.33 5.43
C LEU A 212 1.41 2.71 5.90
N THR A 213 2.28 2.98 4.94
CA THR A 213 3.66 3.40 5.16
C THR A 213 3.78 4.90 4.95
N VAL A 214 4.35 5.62 5.92
CA VAL A 214 4.40 7.09 5.96
C VAL A 214 5.85 7.56 6.05
N ASN A 215 6.18 8.67 5.36
CA ASN A 215 7.46 9.34 5.50
C ASN A 215 7.65 9.82 6.96
N PRO A 216 8.78 9.50 7.62
CA PRO A 216 8.99 9.82 9.04
C PRO A 216 8.89 11.31 9.39
N THR A 217 9.34 12.18 8.49
CA THR A 217 9.29 13.64 8.67
C THR A 217 7.84 14.12 8.66
N VAL A 218 7.05 13.67 7.69
CA VAL A 218 5.63 14.02 7.57
C VAL A 218 4.82 13.39 8.72
N LEU A 219 5.19 12.16 9.11
CA LEU A 219 4.56 11.47 10.23
C LEU A 219 4.67 12.28 11.53
N SER A 220 5.88 12.76 11.85
CA SER A 220 6.12 13.55 13.07
C SER A 220 5.46 14.93 13.01
N ALA A 221 5.48 15.59 11.85
CA ALA A 221 4.91 16.92 11.68
C ALA A 221 3.38 16.95 11.71
N ARG A 222 2.71 15.88 11.28
CA ARG A 222 1.25 15.81 11.08
C ARG A 222 0.60 14.67 11.86
N LYS A 223 1.12 14.34 13.03
CA LYS A 223 0.71 13.20 13.86
C LYS A 223 -0.81 13.11 14.09
N ALA A 224 -1.46 14.24 14.37
CA ALA A 224 -2.90 14.27 14.66
C ALA A 224 -3.76 13.88 13.45
N GLU A 225 -3.32 14.22 12.24
CA GLU A 225 -4.04 13.87 11.01
C GLU A 225 -3.86 12.38 10.70
N TRP A 226 -2.65 11.83 10.86
CA TRP A 226 -2.41 10.40 10.72
C TRP A 226 -3.22 9.58 11.73
N GLN A 227 -3.38 10.05 12.96
CA GLN A 227 -4.26 9.39 13.94
C GLN A 227 -5.72 9.35 13.50
N LYS A 228 -6.22 10.44 12.88
CA LYS A 228 -7.58 10.48 12.32
C LYS A 228 -7.72 9.53 11.12
N ILE A 229 -6.71 9.45 10.24
CA ILE A 229 -6.69 8.54 9.09
C ILE A 229 -6.75 7.09 9.59
N VAL A 230 -5.91 6.72 10.54
CA VAL A 230 -5.93 5.37 11.15
C VAL A 230 -7.28 5.06 11.79
N LYS A 231 -7.87 6.00 12.52
CA LYS A 231 -9.21 5.80 13.09
C LYS A 231 -10.31 5.65 12.03
N LEU A 232 -10.21 6.38 10.92
CA LEU A 232 -11.18 6.31 9.82
C LEU A 232 -11.16 4.93 9.14
N TRP A 233 -10.02 4.25 9.12
CA TRP A 233 -9.90 2.91 8.55
C TRP A 233 -10.86 1.90 9.18
N ASP A 234 -11.06 1.97 10.50
CA ASP A 234 -12.00 1.10 11.21
C ASP A 234 -13.43 1.22 10.64
N LYS A 235 -13.88 2.45 10.38
CA LYS A 235 -15.18 2.70 9.73
C LYS A 235 -15.25 2.11 8.32
N VAL A 236 -14.15 2.18 7.56
CA VAL A 236 -14.07 1.59 6.22
C VAL A 236 -14.22 0.08 6.28
N VAL A 237 -13.45 -0.59 7.14
CA VAL A 237 -13.49 -2.06 7.27
C VAL A 237 -14.87 -2.55 7.70
N HIS A 238 -15.46 -1.92 8.71
CA HIS A 238 -16.81 -2.26 9.14
C HIS A 238 -17.84 -2.08 8.03
N TYR A 239 -17.74 -1.01 7.24
CA TYR A 239 -18.67 -0.76 6.13
C TYR A 239 -18.54 -1.80 5.02
N VAL A 240 -17.33 -2.22 4.68
CA VAL A 240 -17.08 -3.24 3.66
C VAL A 240 -17.54 -4.62 4.12
N ASN A 241 -17.41 -4.91 5.42
CA ASN A 241 -17.73 -6.23 5.97
C ASN A 241 -19.19 -6.38 6.45
N ASP A 242 -19.93 -5.29 6.67
CA ASP A 242 -21.34 -5.37 7.08
C ASP A 242 -22.23 -5.82 5.91
N PRO A 243 -22.98 -6.92 6.03
CA PRO A 243 -23.89 -7.40 4.99
C PRO A 243 -24.88 -6.36 4.48
N LYS A 244 -25.22 -5.35 5.29
CA LYS A 244 -26.18 -4.27 4.89
C LYS A 244 -25.55 -3.25 3.96
N THR A 245 -24.25 -3.06 4.00
CA THR A 245 -23.51 -2.02 3.25
C THR A 245 -22.51 -2.61 2.25
N GLN A 246 -22.22 -3.91 2.35
CA GLN A 246 -21.24 -4.58 1.50
C GLN A 246 -21.51 -4.43 0.00
N ASP A 247 -22.77 -4.57 -0.43
CA ASP A 247 -23.08 -4.45 -1.86
C ASP A 247 -22.84 -3.03 -2.40
N ASP A 248 -23.03 -2.00 -1.59
CA ASP A 248 -22.70 -0.62 -1.94
C ASP A 248 -21.17 -0.42 -1.96
N ALA A 249 -20.45 -0.93 -0.96
CA ALA A 249 -18.98 -0.91 -0.94
C ALA A 249 -18.39 -1.61 -2.17
N VAL A 250 -18.90 -2.80 -2.50
CA VAL A 250 -18.46 -3.58 -3.68
C VAL A 250 -18.66 -2.81 -4.97
N LYS A 251 -19.82 -2.10 -5.14
CA LYS A 251 -20.04 -1.25 -6.33
C LYS A 251 -19.00 -0.15 -6.47
N ILE A 252 -18.68 0.53 -5.37
CA ILE A 252 -17.66 1.60 -5.34
C ILE A 252 -16.30 1.05 -5.71
N MET A 253 -15.87 -0.05 -5.07
CA MET A 253 -14.57 -0.67 -5.26
C MET A 253 -14.41 -1.26 -6.67
N ALA A 254 -15.44 -1.93 -7.18
CA ALA A 254 -15.49 -2.48 -8.52
C ALA A 254 -15.37 -1.39 -9.61
N ALA A 255 -16.12 -0.29 -9.45
CA ALA A 255 -16.05 0.85 -10.37
C ALA A 255 -14.62 1.44 -10.42
N ARG A 256 -13.93 1.50 -9.29
CA ARG A 256 -12.55 2.01 -9.22
C ARG A 256 -11.56 1.15 -9.97
N THR A 257 -11.73 -0.17 -9.96
CA THR A 257 -10.83 -1.15 -10.62
C THR A 257 -11.27 -1.53 -12.03
N GLY A 258 -12.41 -1.02 -12.50
CA GLY A 258 -12.92 -1.28 -13.87
C GLY A 258 -13.44 -2.69 -14.09
N VAL A 259 -13.85 -3.39 -13.02
CA VAL A 259 -14.51 -4.71 -13.10
C VAL A 259 -15.97 -4.60 -12.65
N THR A 260 -16.77 -5.64 -12.89
CA THR A 260 -18.17 -5.65 -12.42
C THR A 260 -18.24 -5.97 -10.92
N PRO A 261 -19.33 -5.57 -10.22
CA PRO A 261 -19.53 -5.94 -8.81
C PRO A 261 -19.53 -7.45 -8.58
N GLU A 262 -20.04 -8.24 -9.51
CA GLU A 262 -20.07 -9.70 -9.47
C GLU A 262 -18.66 -10.30 -9.53
N GLU A 263 -17.75 -9.67 -10.31
CA GLU A 263 -16.36 -10.03 -10.41
C GLU A 263 -15.56 -9.60 -9.17
N TYR A 264 -15.92 -8.45 -8.60
CA TYR A 264 -15.19 -7.89 -7.45
C TYR A 264 -15.54 -8.58 -6.12
N LYS A 265 -16.83 -8.88 -5.89
CA LYS A 265 -17.30 -9.43 -4.60
C LYS A 265 -16.52 -10.66 -4.12
N PRO A 266 -16.16 -11.64 -4.98
CA PRO A 266 -15.33 -12.77 -4.58
C PRO A 266 -13.92 -12.39 -4.06
N LEU A 267 -13.36 -11.24 -4.51
CA LEU A 267 -12.02 -10.80 -4.13
C LEU A 267 -11.93 -10.47 -2.63
N LEU A 268 -13.04 -10.09 -2.00
CA LEU A 268 -13.10 -9.84 -0.56
C LEU A 268 -12.79 -11.08 0.29
N LYS A 269 -12.90 -12.29 -0.27
CA LYS A 269 -12.52 -13.52 0.44
C LYS A 269 -11.01 -13.72 0.46
N GLY A 270 -10.35 -13.32 -0.61
CA GLY A 270 -8.91 -13.45 -0.78
C GLY A 270 -8.11 -12.25 -0.23
N THR A 271 -8.80 -11.22 0.28
CA THR A 271 -8.20 -10.07 0.95
C THR A 271 -8.81 -9.95 2.34
N LYS A 272 -8.06 -10.31 3.35
CA LYS A 272 -8.57 -10.29 4.73
C LYS A 272 -8.35 -8.90 5.32
N LEU A 273 -9.34 -8.02 5.15
CA LEU A 273 -9.33 -6.69 5.79
C LEU A 273 -9.23 -6.83 7.31
N LEU A 274 -8.37 -6.03 7.91
CA LEU A 274 -8.14 -5.98 9.35
C LEU A 274 -8.69 -4.67 9.91
N ASP A 275 -9.65 -4.77 10.83
CA ASP A 275 -10.03 -3.64 11.67
C ASP A 275 -8.93 -3.32 12.68
N LEU A 276 -9.08 -2.24 13.43
CA LEU A 276 -8.05 -1.83 14.39
C LEU A 276 -7.86 -2.86 15.53
N ALA A 277 -8.89 -3.60 15.90
CA ALA A 277 -8.80 -4.61 16.95
C ALA A 277 -8.02 -5.85 16.47
N GLU A 278 -8.23 -6.25 15.22
CA GLU A 278 -7.45 -7.32 14.57
C GLU A 278 -6.00 -6.87 14.31
N GLY A 279 -5.80 -5.65 13.82
CA GLY A 279 -4.47 -5.07 13.61
C GLY A 279 -3.64 -5.03 14.90
N LYS A 280 -4.24 -4.67 16.05
CA LYS A 280 -3.56 -4.70 17.36
C LYS A 280 -2.99 -6.08 17.71
N LYS A 281 -3.66 -7.16 17.32
CA LYS A 281 -3.17 -8.54 17.56
C LYS A 281 -1.94 -8.85 16.72
N VAL A 282 -1.92 -8.38 15.46
CA VAL A 282 -0.81 -8.59 14.53
C VAL A 282 0.45 -7.79 14.93
N TYR A 283 0.27 -6.66 15.62
CA TYR A 283 1.39 -5.88 16.16
C TYR A 283 2.05 -6.49 17.41
N VAL A 284 1.52 -7.58 17.95
CA VAL A 284 2.20 -8.30 19.04
C VAL A 284 3.51 -8.90 18.50
N LYS A 285 4.63 -8.57 19.15
CA LYS A 285 5.94 -9.06 18.73
C LYS A 285 6.01 -10.58 18.83
N GLY A 286 6.45 -11.21 17.76
CA GLY A 286 6.60 -12.66 17.66
C GLY A 286 7.45 -13.04 16.44
N ALA A 287 8.01 -14.23 16.48
CA ALA A 287 8.65 -14.84 15.32
C ALA A 287 7.60 -15.59 14.49
N GLY A 288 7.58 -15.40 13.18
CA GLY A 288 6.65 -16.09 12.28
C GLY A 288 5.51 -15.22 11.77
N LEU A 289 4.69 -15.79 10.91
CA LEU A 289 3.76 -15.06 10.03
C LEU A 289 2.56 -14.44 10.75
N ALA A 290 2.23 -14.87 11.96
CA ALA A 290 1.13 -14.30 12.73
C ALA A 290 1.44 -12.89 13.32
N SER A 291 2.71 -12.47 13.26
CA SER A 291 3.17 -11.18 13.75
C SER A 291 3.75 -10.35 12.60
N LEU A 292 3.40 -9.07 12.55
CA LEU A 292 4.00 -8.15 11.58
C LEU A 292 5.53 -8.13 11.69
N TYR A 293 6.08 -8.19 12.91
CA TYR A 293 7.53 -8.22 13.13
C TYR A 293 8.17 -9.49 12.56
N GLY A 294 7.56 -10.65 12.80
CA GLY A 294 8.06 -11.92 12.27
C GLY A 294 7.93 -12.02 10.76
N SER A 295 6.78 -11.64 10.20
CA SER A 295 6.55 -11.59 8.76
C SER A 295 7.55 -10.64 8.07
N THR A 296 7.71 -9.42 8.62
CA THR A 296 8.64 -8.44 8.08
C THR A 296 10.10 -8.92 8.16
N LYS A 297 10.47 -9.65 9.23
CA LYS A 297 11.80 -10.27 9.33
C LYS A 297 12.01 -11.36 8.26
N ILE A 298 11.00 -12.16 7.98
CA ILE A 298 11.06 -13.18 6.93
C ILE A 298 11.25 -12.52 5.56
N ALA A 299 10.53 -11.41 5.29
CA ALA A 299 10.71 -10.62 4.07
C ALA A 299 12.11 -9.99 4.00
N ASP A 300 12.66 -9.50 5.11
CA ASP A 300 14.03 -8.97 5.18
C ASP A 300 15.07 -10.03 4.85
N ASP A 301 14.94 -11.22 5.47
CA ASP A 301 15.84 -12.35 5.19
C ASP A 301 15.78 -12.77 3.72
N PHE A 302 14.59 -12.80 3.16
CA PHE A 302 14.37 -13.06 1.74
C PHE A 302 15.06 -12.01 0.85
N ASN A 303 14.86 -10.73 1.13
CA ASN A 303 15.39 -9.64 0.32
C ASN A 303 16.91 -9.63 0.32
N VAL A 304 17.55 -9.90 1.47
CA VAL A 304 19.01 -10.00 1.55
C VAL A 304 19.52 -11.25 0.83
N ALA A 305 18.87 -12.40 1.04
CA ALA A 305 19.27 -13.67 0.42
C ALA A 305 19.16 -13.66 -1.12
N ASN A 306 18.26 -12.85 -1.67
CA ASN A 306 18.04 -12.70 -3.12
C ASN A 306 18.60 -11.36 -3.67
N GLU A 307 19.48 -10.71 -2.92
CA GLU A 307 20.22 -9.50 -3.34
C GLU A 307 19.32 -8.32 -3.76
N VAL A 308 18.05 -8.27 -3.27
CA VAL A 308 17.17 -7.11 -3.47
C VAL A 308 17.79 -5.88 -2.80
N TYR A 309 18.37 -6.07 -1.63
CA TYR A 309 19.31 -5.14 -0.99
C TYR A 309 20.37 -5.92 -0.19
N LYS A 310 21.49 -5.24 0.19
CA LYS A 310 22.70 -5.91 0.69
C LYS A 310 22.70 -6.21 2.18
N GLU A 311 22.05 -5.38 2.99
CA GLU A 311 22.14 -5.42 4.45
C GLU A 311 20.77 -5.53 5.10
N HIS A 312 20.68 -6.35 6.14
CA HIS A 312 19.44 -6.48 6.92
C HIS A 312 18.96 -5.14 7.47
N GLN A 313 17.67 -4.92 7.41
CA GLN A 313 17.04 -3.73 7.92
C GLN A 313 16.73 -3.87 9.43
N LYS A 314 16.75 -2.75 10.14
CA LYS A 314 16.36 -2.73 11.56
C LYS A 314 14.83 -2.70 11.66
N ILE A 315 14.19 -3.86 11.67
CA ILE A 315 12.73 -4.06 11.54
C ILE A 315 11.92 -3.15 12.49
N GLU A 316 12.31 -3.10 13.78
CA GLU A 316 11.59 -2.30 14.77
C GLU A 316 11.52 -0.80 14.42
N SER A 317 12.43 -0.32 13.60
CA SER A 317 12.45 1.08 13.19
C SER A 317 11.50 1.40 12.03
N TYR A 318 10.90 0.37 11.42
CA TYR A 318 9.89 0.48 10.36
C TYR A 318 8.47 0.32 10.87
N ILE A 319 8.25 -0.08 12.12
CA ILE A 319 6.94 -0.42 12.66
C ILE A 319 6.61 0.51 13.84
N ASP A 320 5.54 1.27 13.73
CA ASP A 320 5.01 2.09 14.83
C ASP A 320 3.55 1.74 15.13
N PRO A 321 3.30 0.86 16.11
CA PRO A 321 1.95 0.46 16.49
C PRO A 321 1.19 1.54 17.27
N SER A 322 1.84 2.65 17.64
CA SER A 322 1.26 3.66 18.56
C SER A 322 -0.01 4.31 17.98
N PHE A 323 -0.07 4.48 16.64
CA PHE A 323 -1.23 5.06 15.96
C PHE A 323 -2.44 4.12 16.05
N THR A 324 -2.27 2.83 15.73
CA THR A 324 -3.33 1.82 15.86
C THR A 324 -3.73 1.61 17.32
N ASN A 325 -2.77 1.62 18.26
CA ASN A 325 -3.04 1.44 19.68
C ASN A 325 -3.80 2.62 20.29
N ALA A 326 -3.53 3.84 19.84
CA ALA A 326 -4.18 5.06 20.32
C ALA A 326 -5.58 5.28 19.71
N ALA A 327 -5.91 4.63 18.61
CA ALA A 327 -7.23 4.72 18.00
C ALA A 327 -8.24 3.88 18.79
N GLN A 328 -9.26 4.58 19.36
CA GLN A 328 -10.38 4.01 20.11
C GLN A 328 -11.68 4.26 19.36
#